data_41a807943f4d4cafb4e8004816e086d3
#
_entry.id   41a807943f4d4cafb4e8004816e086d3
#
_cell.length_a   1.000
_cell.length_b   1.000
_cell.length_c   1.000
_cell.angle_alpha   90.00
_cell.angle_beta   90.00
_cell.angle_gamma   90.00
#
_symmetry.space_group_name_H-M   'P 1'
#
loop_
_entity.id
_entity.type
_entity.pdbx_description
1 polymer ?
#
loop_
_entity_poly.entity_id
_entity_poly.type
_entity_poly.pdbx_seq_one_letter_code
_entity_poly.pdbx_strand_id
1 'polypeptide(L)'
;MSRLGFTLIELVIVILLLGILAAFAVPKLLGKGGFETQTLGDELLTRLRLVQTINMHEPADRCTQLVVEASRFAHITLAVAGAACPAPGPMTGWSDNQRTRGRLVTPSAGMAVSLNNASSFVIRFDQMGRPLGSCATGCTLLVSDGRETGRLKIESEGYIHESP
;
A
#
# COMPACT_ATOMS: atom_id res chain seq x y z
N MET A 1 15.27 1.88 -58.63
CA MET A 1 15.13 1.55 -57.18
C MET A 1 14.73 0.11 -57.10
N SER A 2 15.69 -0.79 -56.76
CA SER A 2 15.43 -2.21 -56.60
C SER A 2 14.74 -2.43 -55.25
N ARG A 3 13.52 -2.91 -55.27
CA ARG A 3 12.83 -3.34 -54.04
C ARG A 3 13.37 -4.72 -53.69
N LEU A 4 14.24 -4.78 -52.69
CA LEU A 4 14.68 -6.04 -52.08
C LEU A 4 13.49 -6.61 -51.29
N GLY A 5 12.92 -7.69 -51.78
CA GLY A 5 11.85 -8.41 -51.09
C GLY A 5 12.43 -9.26 -49.97
N PHE A 6 11.68 -9.41 -48.86
CA PHE A 6 12.01 -10.35 -47.79
C PHE A 6 12.08 -11.80 -48.30
N THR A 7 13.09 -12.53 -47.86
CA THR A 7 13.19 -13.94 -48.17
C THR A 7 12.26 -14.75 -47.24
N LEU A 8 11.73 -15.89 -47.74
CA LEU A 8 10.90 -16.79 -46.95
C LEU A 8 11.61 -17.27 -45.68
N ILE A 9 12.91 -17.52 -45.78
CA ILE A 9 13.72 -17.99 -44.65
C ILE A 9 13.87 -16.91 -43.57
N GLU A 10 13.97 -15.64 -43.95
CA GLU A 10 14.06 -14.51 -43.02
C GLU A 10 12.75 -14.36 -42.22
N LEU A 11 11.60 -14.53 -42.87
CA LEU A 11 10.31 -14.51 -42.18
C LEU A 11 10.20 -15.66 -41.16
N VAL A 12 10.62 -16.89 -41.56
CA VAL A 12 10.56 -18.06 -40.68
C VAL A 12 11.46 -17.88 -39.45
N ILE A 13 12.66 -17.32 -39.62
CA ILE A 13 13.58 -17.09 -38.52
C ILE A 13 12.95 -16.04 -37.55
N VAL A 14 12.35 -14.99 -38.07
CA VAL A 14 11.73 -13.95 -37.23
C VAL A 14 10.58 -14.51 -36.39
N ILE A 15 9.66 -15.29 -36.98
CA ILE A 15 8.53 -15.87 -36.20
C ILE A 15 9.03 -16.91 -35.20
N LEU A 16 10.09 -17.63 -35.47
CA LEU A 16 10.70 -18.58 -34.55
C LEU A 16 11.33 -17.85 -33.35
N LEU A 17 12.09 -16.78 -33.62
CA LEU A 17 12.63 -15.93 -32.54
C LEU A 17 11.53 -15.27 -31.69
N LEU A 18 10.47 -14.72 -32.31
CA LEU A 18 9.34 -14.17 -31.60
C LEU A 18 8.63 -15.22 -30.76
N GLY A 19 8.47 -16.45 -31.26
CA GLY A 19 7.89 -17.58 -30.52
C GLY A 19 8.69 -17.93 -29.26
N ILE A 20 10.03 -17.99 -29.37
CA ILE A 20 10.91 -18.24 -28.23
C ILE A 20 10.79 -17.09 -27.21
N LEU A 21 10.87 -15.82 -27.66
CA LEU A 21 10.75 -14.67 -26.78
C LEU A 21 9.38 -14.61 -26.09
N ALA A 22 8.30 -14.92 -26.81
CA ALA A 22 6.96 -14.96 -26.25
C ALA A 22 6.83 -16.02 -25.14
N ALA A 23 7.42 -17.20 -25.31
CA ALA A 23 7.40 -18.27 -24.31
C ALA A 23 8.00 -17.86 -22.96
N PHE A 24 9.00 -16.97 -22.96
CA PHE A 24 9.62 -16.43 -21.73
C PHE A 24 8.95 -15.15 -21.20
N ALA A 25 8.36 -14.33 -22.09
CA ALA A 25 7.77 -13.06 -21.71
C ALA A 25 6.36 -13.24 -21.11
N VAL A 26 5.55 -14.14 -21.66
CA VAL A 26 4.17 -14.37 -21.23
C VAL A 26 4.04 -14.76 -19.74
N PRO A 27 4.83 -15.71 -19.18
CA PRO A 27 4.76 -16.05 -17.76
C PRO A 27 5.08 -14.86 -16.82
N LYS A 28 6.02 -14.00 -17.21
CA LYS A 28 6.38 -12.80 -16.43
C LYS A 28 5.28 -11.74 -16.43
N LEU A 29 4.58 -11.59 -17.56
CA LEU A 29 3.47 -10.64 -17.69
C LEU A 29 2.18 -11.13 -17.00
N LEU A 30 2.00 -12.45 -16.87
CA LEU A 30 0.84 -13.06 -16.20
C LEU A 30 1.03 -13.22 -14.69
N GLY A 31 2.23 -13.05 -14.18
CA GLY A 31 2.53 -12.99 -12.73
C GLY A 31 2.07 -11.68 -12.11
N LYS A 32 0.74 -11.42 -12.10
CA LYS A 32 0.15 -10.17 -11.59
C LYS A 32 0.30 -9.97 -10.07
N GLY A 33 0.49 -11.03 -9.30
CA GLY A 33 0.49 -10.97 -7.85
C GLY A 33 1.57 -10.06 -7.28
N GLY A 34 2.83 -10.23 -7.67
CA GLY A 34 3.93 -9.43 -7.16
C GLY A 34 3.81 -7.93 -7.44
N PHE A 35 3.30 -7.57 -8.62
CA PHE A 35 3.08 -6.17 -8.98
C PHE A 35 1.96 -5.53 -8.14
N GLU A 36 0.87 -6.25 -7.90
CA GLU A 36 -0.25 -5.75 -7.08
C GLU A 36 0.17 -5.60 -5.61
N THR A 37 0.90 -6.55 -5.05
CA THR A 37 1.44 -6.50 -3.68
C THR A 37 2.38 -5.31 -3.52
N GLN A 38 3.28 -5.08 -4.47
CA GLN A 38 4.20 -3.94 -4.44
C GLN A 38 3.45 -2.61 -4.57
N THR A 39 2.53 -2.49 -5.52
CA THR A 39 1.73 -1.26 -5.71
C THR A 39 0.92 -0.92 -4.46
N LEU A 40 0.31 -1.92 -3.81
CA LEU A 40 -0.42 -1.70 -2.56
C LEU A 40 0.51 -1.32 -1.41
N GLY A 41 1.71 -1.91 -1.36
CA GLY A 41 2.78 -1.54 -0.42
C GLY A 41 3.19 -0.09 -0.56
N ASP A 42 3.47 0.36 -1.79
CA ASP A 42 3.83 1.74 -2.11
C ASP A 42 2.71 2.74 -1.74
N GLU A 43 1.46 2.40 -2.03
CA GLU A 43 0.31 3.23 -1.65
C GLU A 43 0.19 3.31 -0.12
N LEU A 44 0.34 2.19 0.59
CA LEU A 44 0.30 2.15 2.05
C LEU A 44 1.45 2.94 2.67
N LEU A 45 2.67 2.80 2.14
CA LEU A 45 3.85 3.56 2.55
C LEU A 45 3.63 5.07 2.38
N THR A 46 3.13 5.47 1.22
CA THR A 46 2.80 6.86 0.93
C THR A 46 1.76 7.40 1.91
N ARG A 47 0.77 6.59 2.24
CA ARG A 47 -0.29 6.96 3.17
C ARG A 47 0.20 7.09 4.61
N LEU A 48 1.06 6.19 5.04
CA LEU A 48 1.70 6.27 6.36
C LEU A 48 2.51 7.55 6.51
N ARG A 49 3.34 7.88 5.51
CA ARG A 49 4.12 9.12 5.51
C ARG A 49 3.25 10.37 5.47
N LEU A 50 2.14 10.32 4.74
CA LEU A 50 1.16 11.42 4.74
C LEU A 50 0.56 11.63 6.13
N VAL A 51 0.08 10.59 6.79
CA VAL A 51 -0.48 10.66 8.15
C VAL A 51 0.56 11.15 9.14
N GLN A 52 1.80 10.67 9.04
CA GLN A 52 2.92 11.13 9.86
C GLN A 52 3.13 12.64 9.66
N THR A 53 3.24 13.11 8.43
CA THR A 53 3.44 14.53 8.11
C THR A 53 2.29 15.39 8.61
N ILE A 54 1.05 14.93 8.46
CA ILE A 54 -0.12 15.65 8.98
C ILE A 54 -0.01 15.80 10.50
N ASN A 55 0.24 14.70 11.23
CA ASN A 55 0.33 14.72 12.69
C ASN A 55 1.47 15.63 13.21
N MET A 56 2.57 15.73 12.49
CA MET A 56 3.68 16.64 12.85
C MET A 56 3.30 18.13 12.73
N HIS A 57 2.30 18.47 11.92
CA HIS A 57 1.89 19.85 11.66
C HIS A 57 0.48 20.16 12.18
N GLU A 58 -0.23 19.17 12.70
CA GLU A 58 -1.61 19.31 13.14
C GLU A 58 -1.69 20.00 14.50
N PRO A 59 -2.66 20.92 14.71
CA PRO A 59 -2.87 21.52 16.00
C PRO A 59 -3.35 20.46 17.03
N ALA A 60 -3.11 20.73 18.31
CA ALA A 60 -3.36 19.77 19.39
C ALA A 60 -4.85 19.39 19.59
N ASP A 61 -5.79 20.14 18.98
CA ASP A 61 -7.21 19.86 19.01
C ASP A 61 -7.67 18.85 17.93
N ARG A 62 -6.75 18.36 17.13
CA ARG A 62 -7.01 17.38 16.08
C ARG A 62 -6.02 16.23 16.14
N CYS A 63 -6.42 15.12 15.55
CA CYS A 63 -5.55 13.99 15.34
C CYS A 63 -5.93 13.23 14.08
N THR A 64 -4.95 12.89 13.28
CA THR A 64 -5.11 12.10 12.07
C THR A 64 -4.62 10.67 12.30
N GLN A 65 -5.39 9.71 11.86
CA GLN A 65 -5.14 8.28 12.05
C GLN A 65 -5.24 7.58 10.70
N LEU A 66 -4.35 6.63 10.43
CA LEU A 66 -4.55 5.63 9.38
C LEU A 66 -5.36 4.48 9.98
N VAL A 67 -6.50 4.20 9.40
CA VAL A 67 -7.38 3.09 9.77
C VAL A 67 -7.26 2.01 8.72
N VAL A 68 -7.05 0.78 9.15
CA VAL A 68 -7.05 -0.41 8.31
C VAL A 68 -8.16 -1.33 8.79
N GLU A 69 -9.00 -1.81 7.89
CA GLU A 69 -10.06 -2.79 8.16
C GLU A 69 -10.05 -3.85 7.07
N ALA A 70 -9.79 -5.09 7.43
CA ALA A 70 -9.60 -6.19 6.50
C ALA A 70 -8.49 -5.86 5.48
N SER A 71 -8.86 -5.57 4.23
CA SER A 71 -7.89 -5.20 3.20
C SER A 71 -7.93 -3.73 2.81
N ARG A 72 -8.96 -3.00 3.21
CA ARG A 72 -9.13 -1.57 2.86
C ARG A 72 -8.50 -0.67 3.91
N PHE A 73 -8.03 0.49 3.50
CA PHE A 73 -7.50 1.50 4.41
C PHE A 73 -7.80 2.92 3.96
N ALA A 74 -7.89 3.81 4.93
CA ALA A 74 -8.07 5.24 4.72
C ALA A 74 -7.53 6.01 5.93
N HIS A 75 -7.24 7.29 5.78
CA HIS A 75 -6.96 8.13 6.92
C HIS A 75 -8.20 8.95 7.32
N ILE A 76 -8.29 9.30 8.59
CA ILE A 76 -9.35 10.17 9.13
C ILE A 76 -8.74 11.14 10.12
N THR A 77 -9.17 12.40 10.04
CA THR A 77 -8.86 13.44 11.02
C THR A 77 -10.06 13.65 11.94
N LEU A 78 -9.85 13.53 13.22
CA LEU A 78 -10.87 13.68 14.27
C LEU A 78 -10.50 14.84 15.18
N ALA A 79 -11.51 15.51 15.73
CA ALA A 79 -11.30 16.46 16.80
C ALA A 79 -10.92 15.72 18.09
N VAL A 80 -9.91 16.21 18.79
CA VAL A 80 -9.48 15.66 20.08
C VAL A 80 -10.47 16.08 21.15
N ALA A 81 -11.03 15.11 21.84
CA ALA A 81 -11.90 15.34 22.99
C ALA A 81 -11.12 15.09 24.28
N GLY A 82 -10.72 16.16 24.96
CA GLY A 82 -9.84 16.05 26.13
C GLY A 82 -8.37 15.84 25.74
N ALA A 83 -7.69 14.86 26.36
CA ALA A 83 -6.28 14.58 26.14
C ALA A 83 -6.02 13.42 25.16
N ALA A 84 -7.04 12.78 24.63
CA ALA A 84 -6.90 11.58 23.82
C ALA A 84 -7.55 11.73 22.45
N CYS A 85 -6.90 11.14 21.45
CA CYS A 85 -7.47 10.97 20.12
C CYS A 85 -8.60 9.93 20.19
N PRO A 86 -9.82 10.27 19.75
CA PRO A 86 -10.94 9.34 19.79
C PRO A 86 -10.75 8.17 18.84
N ALA A 87 -11.41 7.05 19.13
CA ALA A 87 -11.45 5.92 18.21
C ALA A 87 -12.17 6.31 16.91
N PRO A 88 -11.65 5.91 15.73
CA PRO A 88 -12.21 6.34 14.44
C PRO A 88 -13.57 5.70 14.10
N GLY A 89 -13.97 4.68 14.87
CA GLY A 89 -15.13 3.85 14.52
C GLY A 89 -14.93 3.04 13.25
N PRO A 90 -15.85 2.11 12.94
CA PRO A 90 -15.74 1.29 11.74
C PRO A 90 -15.99 2.13 10.48
N MET A 91 -15.23 1.85 9.41
CA MET A 91 -15.33 2.57 8.13
C MET A 91 -16.71 2.49 7.48
N THR A 92 -17.51 1.48 7.85
CA THR A 92 -18.90 1.34 7.37
C THR A 92 -19.78 2.49 7.85
N GLY A 93 -19.48 3.09 9.01
CA GLY A 93 -20.18 4.24 9.55
C GLY A 93 -19.67 5.60 9.04
N TRP A 94 -18.61 5.62 8.21
CA TRP A 94 -18.08 6.88 7.71
C TRP A 94 -18.96 7.46 6.60
N SER A 95 -19.13 8.77 6.61
CA SER A 95 -19.79 9.50 5.53
C SER A 95 -18.97 9.43 4.23
N ASP A 96 -19.62 9.65 3.10
CA ASP A 96 -18.93 9.69 1.79
C ASP A 96 -17.86 10.77 1.75
N ASN A 97 -18.08 11.90 2.43
CA ASN A 97 -17.08 12.96 2.57
C ASN A 97 -15.84 12.47 3.34
N GLN A 98 -16.00 11.71 4.42
CA GLN A 98 -14.90 11.13 5.17
C GLN A 98 -14.12 10.10 4.34
N ARG A 99 -14.82 9.25 3.60
CA ARG A 99 -14.19 8.26 2.68
C ARG A 99 -13.42 8.94 1.56
N THR A 100 -13.99 9.97 0.94
CA THR A 100 -13.35 10.73 -0.12
C THR A 100 -12.13 11.49 0.38
N ARG A 101 -12.24 12.21 1.50
CA ARG A 101 -11.12 12.95 2.10
C ARG A 101 -10.04 12.00 2.63
N GLY A 102 -10.44 10.89 3.22
CA GLY A 102 -9.55 9.84 3.71
C GLY A 102 -8.90 9.03 2.59
N ARG A 103 -9.32 9.25 1.33
CA ARG A 103 -8.85 8.53 0.14
C ARG A 103 -8.90 7.03 0.38
N LEU A 104 -10.10 6.51 0.61
CA LEU A 104 -10.32 5.08 0.82
C LEU A 104 -9.72 4.26 -0.31
N VAL A 105 -8.81 3.37 0.05
CA VAL A 105 -8.22 2.36 -0.84
C VAL A 105 -8.90 1.04 -0.57
N THR A 106 -9.44 0.44 -1.63
CA THR A 106 -10.02 -0.91 -1.58
C THR A 106 -9.21 -1.76 -2.55
N PRO A 107 -8.28 -2.57 -2.05
CA PRO A 107 -7.42 -3.40 -2.88
C PRO A 107 -8.20 -4.46 -3.67
N SER A 108 -7.54 -5.04 -4.66
CA SER A 108 -8.04 -6.19 -5.41
C SER A 108 -8.40 -7.36 -4.50
N ALA A 109 -9.31 -8.22 -4.94
CA ALA A 109 -9.70 -9.40 -4.17
C ALA A 109 -8.49 -10.31 -3.88
N GLY A 110 -8.39 -10.80 -2.65
CA GLY A 110 -7.28 -11.63 -2.20
C GLY A 110 -6.11 -10.87 -1.57
N MET A 111 -6.07 -9.54 -1.70
CA MET A 111 -5.07 -8.72 -1.01
C MET A 111 -5.43 -8.51 0.46
N ALA A 112 -4.45 -8.59 1.34
CA ALA A 112 -4.61 -8.36 2.77
C ALA A 112 -3.49 -7.46 3.30
N VAL A 113 -3.87 -6.59 4.24
CA VAL A 113 -2.93 -5.79 5.04
C VAL A 113 -3.09 -6.22 6.50
N SER A 114 -2.00 -6.55 7.17
CA SER A 114 -2.03 -6.97 8.57
C SER A 114 -0.90 -6.38 9.39
N LEU A 115 -1.16 -6.25 10.68
CA LEU A 115 -0.21 -5.88 11.72
C LEU A 115 -0.29 -6.91 12.84
N ASN A 116 0.80 -7.65 13.11
CA ASN A 116 0.80 -8.71 14.12
C ASN A 116 -0.38 -9.69 13.99
N ASN A 117 -0.69 -10.12 12.77
CA ASN A 117 -1.83 -10.96 12.40
C ASN A 117 -3.22 -10.31 12.57
N ALA A 118 -3.31 -9.07 13.04
CA ALA A 118 -4.57 -8.33 13.06
C ALA A 118 -4.84 -7.71 11.68
N SER A 119 -6.03 -7.91 11.16
CA SER A 119 -6.49 -7.31 9.89
C SER A 119 -7.25 -5.99 10.09
N SER A 120 -7.47 -5.58 11.34
CA SER A 120 -8.10 -4.32 11.70
C SER A 120 -7.28 -3.64 12.77
N PHE A 121 -6.76 -2.46 12.48
CA PHE A 121 -5.90 -1.69 13.37
C PHE A 121 -5.85 -0.22 12.97
N VAL A 122 -5.27 0.58 13.87
CA VAL A 122 -5.10 2.02 13.67
C VAL A 122 -3.66 2.40 13.90
N ILE A 123 -3.10 3.22 13.03
CA ILE A 123 -1.76 3.78 13.17
C ILE A 123 -1.86 5.31 13.26
N ARG A 124 -1.15 5.89 14.19
CA ARG A 124 -1.00 7.33 14.36
C ARG A 124 0.41 7.66 14.85
N PHE A 125 0.78 8.91 14.70
CA PHE A 125 2.09 9.42 15.09
C PHE A 125 1.93 10.59 16.06
N ASP A 126 2.96 10.86 16.84
CA ASP A 126 3.04 12.08 17.66
C ASP A 126 3.52 13.27 16.81
N GLN A 127 3.61 14.45 17.41
CA GLN A 127 4.10 15.66 16.76
C GLN A 127 5.59 15.61 16.39
N MET A 128 6.35 14.64 16.87
CA MET A 128 7.75 14.38 16.48
C MET A 128 7.84 13.31 15.38
N GLY A 129 6.70 12.80 14.89
CA GLY A 129 6.64 11.77 13.86
C GLY A 129 6.88 10.36 14.40
N ARG A 130 6.92 10.14 15.71
CA ARG A 130 7.10 8.81 16.30
C ARG A 130 5.77 8.07 16.36
N PRO A 131 5.77 6.77 16.07
CA PRO A 131 4.54 5.98 16.09
C PRO A 131 4.01 5.81 17.52
N LEU A 132 2.69 5.73 17.66
CA LEU A 132 1.99 5.58 18.93
C LEU A 132 1.23 4.24 18.99
N GLY A 133 0.81 3.86 20.19
CA GLY A 133 -0.01 2.66 20.43
C GLY A 133 0.73 1.38 20.10
N SER A 134 0.14 0.51 19.28
CA SER A 134 0.71 -0.81 18.93
C SER A 134 2.04 -0.73 18.18
N CYS A 135 2.41 0.40 17.64
CA CYS A 135 3.66 0.63 16.94
C CYS A 135 4.69 1.47 17.71
N ALA A 136 4.44 1.83 18.97
CA ALA A 136 5.30 2.74 19.76
C ALA A 136 6.76 2.26 19.89
N THR A 137 7.01 0.97 19.86
CA THR A 137 8.35 0.36 19.88
C THR A 137 8.83 -0.08 18.50
N GLY A 138 8.17 0.40 17.45
CA GLY A 138 8.34 -0.09 16.10
C GLY A 138 7.37 -1.24 15.78
N CYS A 139 7.05 -1.40 14.50
CA CYS A 139 6.17 -2.48 14.06
C CYS A 139 6.40 -2.81 12.57
N THR A 140 5.92 -3.97 12.15
CA THR A 140 5.97 -4.41 10.74
C THR A 140 4.56 -4.69 10.25
N LEU A 141 4.20 -4.02 9.16
CA LEU A 141 2.98 -4.29 8.41
C LEU A 141 3.29 -5.29 7.30
N LEU A 142 2.40 -6.22 7.09
CA LEU A 142 2.46 -7.19 6.00
C LEU A 142 1.39 -6.85 4.97
N VAL A 143 1.79 -6.84 3.71
CA VAL A 143 0.90 -6.71 2.55
C VAL A 143 1.04 -7.98 1.74
N SER A 144 -0.03 -8.74 1.59
CA SER A 144 0.03 -10.06 0.94
C SER A 144 -1.15 -10.31 0.03
N ASP A 145 -0.92 -11.02 -1.06
CA ASP A 145 -1.93 -11.59 -1.97
C ASP A 145 -2.15 -13.09 -1.73
N GLY A 146 -1.55 -13.65 -0.67
CA GLY A 146 -1.56 -15.08 -0.36
C GLY A 146 -0.44 -15.87 -1.04
N ARG A 147 0.30 -15.28 -1.99
CA ARG A 147 1.46 -15.89 -2.67
C ARG A 147 2.73 -15.15 -2.35
N GLU A 148 2.67 -13.83 -2.43
CA GLU A 148 3.78 -12.94 -2.13
C GLU A 148 3.44 -12.05 -0.93
N THR A 149 4.46 -11.62 -0.22
CA THR A 149 4.31 -10.76 0.97
C THR A 149 5.36 -9.66 0.93
N GLY A 150 4.87 -8.42 0.84
CA GLY A 150 5.67 -7.21 1.08
C GLY A 150 5.65 -6.86 2.56
N ARG A 151 6.73 -6.27 3.05
CA ARG A 151 6.87 -5.82 4.44
C ARG A 151 7.19 -4.36 4.50
N LEU A 152 6.42 -3.62 5.30
CA LEU A 152 6.67 -2.23 5.63
C LEU A 152 7.02 -2.14 7.10
N LYS A 153 8.19 -1.61 7.42
CA LYS A 153 8.64 -1.42 8.79
C LYS A 153 8.50 0.03 9.20
N ILE A 154 7.98 0.24 10.40
CA ILE A 154 7.94 1.52 11.09
C ILE A 154 8.86 1.38 12.29
N GLU A 155 9.93 2.14 12.34
CA GLU A 155 10.86 2.17 13.46
C GLU A 155 10.29 3.02 14.61
N SER A 156 10.80 2.82 15.83
CA SER A 156 10.37 3.56 17.03
C SER A 156 10.52 5.08 16.90
N GLU A 157 11.53 5.51 16.13
CA GLU A 157 11.80 6.93 15.86
C GLU A 157 10.92 7.49 14.74
N GLY A 158 10.10 6.66 14.08
CA GLY A 158 9.19 7.07 13.02
C GLY A 158 9.71 6.91 11.60
N TYR A 159 10.88 6.31 11.39
CA TYR A 159 11.34 6.02 10.03
C TYR A 159 10.50 4.88 9.42
N ILE A 160 9.96 5.12 8.23
CA ILE A 160 9.06 4.18 7.54
C ILE A 160 9.72 3.75 6.23
N HIS A 161 9.94 2.45 6.08
CA HIS A 161 10.62 1.88 4.92
C HIS A 161 10.12 0.48 4.58
N GLU A 162 10.42 0.04 3.38
CA GLU A 162 10.26 -1.37 2.99
C GLU A 162 11.36 -2.21 3.64
N SER A 163 10.99 -3.41 4.05
CA SER A 163 11.93 -4.39 4.61
C SER A 163 11.94 -5.63 3.71
N PRO A 164 13.11 -6.16 3.40
CA PRO A 164 13.25 -7.38 2.59
C PRO A 164 12.62 -8.62 3.26
#